data_9d1b6e76fc8f27c72237b6abf9c33c2a
#
_entry.id   9d1b6e76fc8f27c72237b6abf9c33c2a
#
_cell.length_a   1.000
_cell.length_b   1.000
_cell.length_c   1.000
_cell.angle_alpha   90.00
_cell.angle_beta   90.00
_cell.angle_gamma   90.00
#
_symmetry.space_group_name_H-M   'P 1'
#
loop_
_entity.id
_entity.type
_entity.pdbx_description
1 polymer ?
#
loop_
_entity_poly.entity_id
_entity_poly.type
_entity_poly.pdbx_seq_one_letter_code
_entity_poly.pdbx_strand_id
1 'polypeptide(L)' 'MARKDAIQVEGRVVEALPKRLFWVELANRHRLLAHVSRRVARAFSAGDVVRLDVSPYDLSKGRITRPEQ' A
#
# COMPACT_ATOMS: atom_id res chain seq x y z
N MET A 1 -8.15 -10.37 -9.33
CA MET A 1 -8.67 -9.51 -10.39
C MET A 1 -8.66 -8.06 -9.93
N ALA A 2 -8.12 -7.20 -10.74
CA ALA A 2 -8.11 -5.78 -10.40
C ALA A 2 -9.52 -5.22 -10.52
N ARG A 3 -9.91 -4.38 -9.55
CA ARG A 3 -11.21 -3.72 -9.62
C ARG A 3 -11.13 -2.56 -10.61
N LYS A 4 -12.21 -2.35 -11.34
CA LYS A 4 -12.25 -1.24 -12.29
C LYS A 4 -12.17 0.11 -11.59
N ASP A 5 -12.65 0.17 -10.36
CA ASP A 5 -12.69 1.41 -9.59
C ASP A 5 -11.50 1.58 -8.66
N ALA A 6 -10.52 0.71 -8.73
CA ALA A 6 -9.32 0.86 -7.90
C ALA A 6 -8.42 1.94 -8.48
N ILE A 7 -7.89 2.78 -7.60
CA ILE A 7 -6.95 3.82 -7.96
C ILE A 7 -5.55 3.33 -7.62
N GLN A 8 -4.65 3.38 -8.57
CA GLN A 8 -3.26 3.01 -8.33
C GLN A 8 -2.48 4.25 -7.91
N VAL A 9 -1.84 4.18 -6.77
CA VAL A 9 -1.07 5.31 -6.24
C VAL A 9 0.28 4.81 -5.75
N GLU A 10 1.22 5.72 -5.64
CA GLU A 10 2.52 5.45 -5.08
C GLU A 10 2.54 5.93 -3.64
N GLY A 11 3.14 5.15 -2.75
CA GLY A 11 3.27 5.54 -1.36
C GLY A 11 4.59 5.07 -0.79
N ARG A 12 4.90 5.57 0.40
CA ARG A 12 6.11 5.20 1.12
C ARG A 12 5.73 4.52 2.42
N VAL A 13 6.35 3.39 2.70
CA VAL A 13 6.11 2.67 3.95
C VAL A 13 6.68 3.49 5.08
N VAL A 14 5.84 3.76 6.08
CA VAL A 14 6.23 4.51 7.27
C VAL A 14 6.58 3.55 8.40
N GLU A 15 5.79 2.51 8.57
CA GLU A 15 5.97 1.57 9.67
C GLU A 15 5.43 0.20 9.27
N ALA A 16 6.16 -0.85 9.62
CA ALA A 16 5.70 -2.22 9.43
C ALA A 16 4.99 -2.69 10.69
N LEU A 17 3.82 -3.28 10.50
CA LEU A 17 2.98 -3.79 11.59
C LEU A 17 2.90 -5.31 11.50
N PRO A 18 2.43 -5.98 12.56
CA PRO A 18 2.19 -7.42 12.51
C PRO A 18 1.17 -7.79 11.42
N LYS A 19 1.20 -9.06 11.02
CA LYS A 19 0.22 -9.65 10.08
C LYS A 19 0.29 -9.04 8.70
N ARG A 20 1.49 -8.63 8.28
CA ARG A 20 1.74 -8.10 6.94
C ARG A 20 0.94 -6.83 6.65
N LEU A 21 0.76 -6.00 7.67
CA LEU A 21 0.15 -4.70 7.55
C LEU A 21 1.23 -3.64 7.59
N PHE A 22 0.96 -2.53 6.92
CA PHE A 22 1.93 -1.44 6.85
C PHE A 22 1.20 -0.10 6.88
N TRP A 23 1.74 0.86 7.62
CA TRP A 23 1.34 2.24 7.47
C TRP A 23 2.07 2.81 6.28
N VAL A 24 1.33 3.38 5.36
CA VAL A 24 1.88 3.96 4.13
C VAL A 24 1.41 5.40 4.02
N GLU A 25 2.36 6.28 3.68
CA GLU A 25 2.07 7.69 3.48
C GLU A 25 2.10 8.01 2.00
N LEU A 26 1.08 8.70 1.53
CA LEU A 26 0.98 9.14 0.14
C LEU A 26 1.59 10.52 -0.01
N ALA A 27 1.72 10.99 -1.26
CA ALA A 27 2.36 12.26 -1.56
C ALA A 27 1.67 13.45 -0.91
N ASN A 28 0.35 13.36 -0.68
CA ASN A 28 -0.43 14.42 -0.04
C ASN A 28 -0.41 14.30 1.48
N ARG A 29 0.51 13.52 2.04
CA ARG A 29 0.65 13.24 3.46
C ARG A 29 -0.52 12.46 4.06
N HIS A 30 -1.43 11.99 3.23
CA HIS A 30 -2.47 11.09 3.69
C HIS A 30 -1.86 9.74 4.03
N ARG A 31 -2.20 9.21 5.21
CA ARG A 31 -1.72 7.89 5.63
C ARG A 31 -2.85 6.90 5.56
N LEU A 32 -2.52 5.70 5.16
CA LEU A 32 -3.50 4.63 5.10
C LEU A 32 -2.88 3.34 5.59
N LEU A 33 -3.74 2.41 5.96
CA LEU A 33 -3.33 1.08 6.37
C LEU A 33 -3.35 0.18 5.15
N ALA A 34 -2.20 -0.40 4.82
CA ALA A 34 -2.06 -1.23 3.64
C ALA A 34 -1.73 -2.65 4.03
N HIS A 35 -2.27 -3.60 3.30
CA HIS A 35 -1.88 -4.99 3.43
C HIS A 35 -1.16 -5.43 2.16
N VAL A 36 -0.39 -6.50 2.27
CA VAL A 36 0.41 -6.99 1.15
C VAL A 36 -0.30 -8.18 0.53
N SER A 37 -0.39 -8.15 -0.80
CA SER A 37 -0.94 -9.27 -1.55
C SER A 37 -0.09 -10.52 -1.30
N ARG A 38 -0.75 -11.68 -1.24
CA ARG A 38 -0.03 -12.95 -1.07
C ARG A 38 0.93 -13.24 -2.20
N ARG A 39 0.71 -12.62 -3.34
CA ARG A 39 1.59 -12.80 -4.50
C ARG A 39 2.90 -12.06 -4.35
N VAL A 40 2.96 -11.11 -3.42
CA VAL A 40 4.18 -10.37 -3.17
C VAL A 40 4.94 -11.09 -2.06
N ALA A 41 5.99 -11.78 -2.43
CA ALA A 41 6.77 -12.58 -1.49
C ALA A 41 7.91 -11.79 -0.88
N ARG A 42 7.74 -10.48 -0.77
CA ARG A 42 8.79 -9.59 -0.30
C ARG A 42 8.34 -8.88 0.98
N ALA A 43 9.27 -8.72 1.92
CA ALA A 43 9.05 -7.89 3.09
C ALA A 43 9.42 -6.45 2.76
N PHE A 44 8.69 -5.52 3.34
CA PHE A 44 8.93 -4.09 3.16
C PHE A 44 9.38 -3.49 4.49
N SER A 45 10.16 -2.42 4.39
CA SER A 45 10.67 -1.70 5.55
C SER A 45 10.30 -0.23 5.43
N ALA A 46 10.36 0.48 6.55
CA ALA A 46 10.14 1.92 6.54
C ALA A 46 11.09 2.58 5.52
N GLY A 47 10.54 3.44 4.70
CA GLY A 47 11.27 4.12 3.63
C GLY A 47 11.11 3.50 2.27
N ASP A 48 10.62 2.26 2.18
CA ASP A 48 10.40 1.63 0.88
C ASP A 48 9.26 2.30 0.14
N VAL A 49 9.43 2.47 -1.16
CA VAL A 49 8.40 3.01 -2.03
C VAL A 49 7.65 1.85 -2.66
N VAL A 50 6.33 1.92 -2.60
CA VAL A 50 5.48 0.84 -3.05
C VAL A 50 4.34 1.39 -3.89
N ARG A 51 3.76 0.54 -4.71
CA ARG A 51 2.57 0.87 -5.47
C ARG A 51 1.37 0.17 -4.86
N LEU A 52 0.29 0.93 -4.72
CA LEU A 52 -0.89 0.48 -4.00
C LEU A 52 -2.13 0.61 -4.87
N ASP A 53 -3.09 -0.28 -4.61
CA ASP A 53 -4.46 -0.11 -5.09
C ASP A 53 -5.29 0.41 -3.93
N VAL A 54 -5.99 1.50 -4.16
CA VAL A 54 -6.84 2.13 -3.15
C VAL A 54 -8.23 2.30 -3.73
N SER A 55 -9.24 1.94 -2.94
CA SER A 55 -10.62 2.13 -3.35
C SER A 55 -10.99 3.60 -3.20
N PRO A 56 -11.67 4.20 -4.21
CA PRO A 56 -12.16 5.56 -4.05
C PRO A 56 -13.25 5.68 -3.00
N TYR A 57 -13.84 4.56 -2.60
CA TYR A 57 -14.90 4.55 -1.58
C TYR A 57 -14.34 4.43 -0.17
N ASP A 58 -13.09 4.02 -0.02
CA ASP A 58 -12.47 3.89 1.30
C ASP A 58 -10.97 4.18 1.18
N LEU A 59 -10.62 5.43 1.39
CA LEU A 59 -9.24 5.88 1.25
C LEU A 59 -8.38 5.59 2.47
N SER A 60 -8.95 4.94 3.49
CA SER A 60 -8.20 4.60 4.69
C SER A 60 -7.46 3.26 4.58
N LYS A 61 -7.74 2.49 3.55
CA LYS A 61 -7.15 1.16 3.35
C LYS A 61 -6.66 1.01 1.92
N GLY A 62 -5.59 0.23 1.78
CA GLY A 62 -5.03 -0.05 0.47
C GLY A 62 -4.39 -1.42 0.42
N ARG A 63 -4.00 -1.83 -0.77
CA ARG A 63 -3.30 -3.08 -0.99
C ARG A 63 -2.01 -2.79 -1.73
N ILE A 64 -0.90 -3.22 -1.17
CA ILE A 64 0.40 -3.13 -1.85
C ILE A 64 0.43 -4.21 -2.91
N THR A 65 0.60 -3.81 -4.15
CA THR A 65 0.60 -4.74 -5.28
C THR A 65 2.00 -5.10 -5.71
N ARG A 66 2.95 -4.20 -5.54
CA ARG A 66 4.33 -4.44 -5.92
C ARG A 66 5.22 -3.33 -5.36
N PRO A 67 6.55 -3.60 -5.23
CA PRO A 67 7.49 -2.52 -4.98
C PRO A 67 7.52 -1.58 -6.18
N GLU A 68 7.80 -0.31 -5.95
CA GLU A 68 7.88 0.65 -7.04
C GLU A 68 9.15 0.47 -7.85
N GLN A 69 10.17 -0.10 -7.26
CA GLN A 69 11.44 -0.33 -7.95
C GLN A 69 11.55 -1.73 -8.49
#